data_9d8840c54957af707c17f35e6fec8c76
#
_entry.id   9d8840c54957af707c17f35e6fec8c76
#
_cell.length_a   1.000
_cell.length_b   1.000
_cell.length_c   1.000
_cell.angle_alpha   90.00
_cell.angle_beta   90.00
_cell.angle_gamma   90.00
#
_symmetry.space_group_name_H-M   'P 1'
#
loop_
_entity.id
_entity.type
_entity.pdbx_description
1 polymer ?
#
loop_
_entity_poly.entity_id
_entity_poly.type
_entity_poly.pdbx_seq_one_letter_code
_entity_poly.pdbx_strand_id
1 'polypeptide(L)'
;ALMVTYPSTHGVFEEKITEICDIIHSNGGQVYMDGANLNALVGIAKPGKFGPDVCHINLHKTFCIPHGGGGPGMGPIACAKHLKDFLPNHQHLNELKSDKSMGSVSAAPWGSASILVISWMYIKMMGSKGLKAASEVSILNANYIAKKLSEKYKILYTGKNGNVAHECIIDIRPIKEKSGISEEDIAKRLIDYGYHAPT
;
A
#
# COMPACT_ATOMS: atom_id res chain seq x y z
N ALA A 1 -6.72 19.49 -2.29
CA ALA A 1 -6.66 18.09 -1.92
C ALA A 1 -5.20 17.62 -1.84
N LEU A 2 -4.92 16.65 -0.99
CA LEU A 2 -3.63 15.96 -0.91
C LEU A 2 -3.84 14.49 -1.23
N MET A 3 -2.95 13.92 -2.05
CA MET A 3 -2.84 12.47 -2.20
C MET A 3 -1.51 12.01 -1.60
N VAL A 4 -1.54 11.00 -0.75
CA VAL A 4 -0.36 10.48 -0.04
C VAL A 4 -0.36 8.96 -0.04
N THR A 5 0.78 8.35 -0.32
CA THR A 5 1.01 6.91 -0.13
C THR A 5 1.53 6.67 1.28
N TYR A 6 0.90 5.77 2.04
CA TYR A 6 1.30 5.51 3.43
C TYR A 6 1.29 4.02 3.77
N PRO A 7 2.45 3.47 4.23
CA PRO A 7 3.77 4.11 4.19
C PRO A 7 4.18 4.48 2.76
N SER A 8 5.16 5.37 2.62
CA SER A 8 5.57 5.91 1.33
C SER A 8 6.19 4.84 0.42
N THR A 9 6.22 5.12 -0.90
CA THR A 9 6.95 4.31 -1.89
C THR A 9 8.47 4.28 -1.65
N HIS A 10 8.98 5.14 -0.77
CA HIS A 10 10.37 5.12 -0.34
C HIS A 10 10.63 4.14 0.81
N GLY A 11 9.61 3.38 1.24
CA GLY A 11 9.72 2.43 2.34
C GLY A 11 9.80 3.10 3.71
N VAL A 12 9.22 4.28 3.90
CA VAL A 12 9.31 5.05 5.14
C VAL A 12 7.92 5.46 5.63
N PHE A 13 7.69 5.33 6.94
CA PHE A 13 6.53 5.91 7.59
C PHE A 13 6.71 7.42 7.76
N GLU A 14 5.73 8.20 7.30
CA GLU A 14 5.68 9.63 7.60
C GLU A 14 5.19 9.82 9.05
N GLU A 15 6.09 10.23 9.94
CA GLU A 15 5.79 10.36 11.37
C GLU A 15 4.78 11.48 11.66
N LYS A 16 4.68 12.46 10.77
CA LYS A 16 3.79 13.63 10.91
C LYS A 16 2.50 13.51 10.11
N ILE A 17 2.12 12.29 9.70
CA ILE A 17 0.95 12.10 8.84
C ILE A 17 -0.33 12.73 9.41
N THR A 18 -0.55 12.65 10.71
CA THR A 18 -1.72 13.26 11.36
C THR A 18 -1.67 14.78 11.27
N GLU A 19 -0.51 15.40 11.57
CA GLU A 19 -0.30 16.85 11.46
C GLU A 19 -0.52 17.35 10.02
N ILE A 20 -0.05 16.57 9.03
CA ILE A 20 -0.26 16.86 7.60
C ILE A 20 -1.75 16.85 7.26
N CYS A 21 -2.48 15.82 7.70
CA CYS A 21 -3.93 15.72 7.50
C CYS A 21 -4.65 16.93 8.12
N ASP A 22 -4.30 17.29 9.35
CA ASP A 22 -4.90 18.42 10.08
C ASP A 22 -4.67 19.76 9.35
N ILE A 23 -3.47 19.98 8.80
CA ILE A 23 -3.17 21.17 8.00
C ILE A 23 -4.06 21.24 6.75
N ILE A 24 -4.20 20.12 6.04
CA ILE A 24 -5.04 20.06 4.84
C ILE A 24 -6.51 20.34 5.19
N HIS A 25 -7.03 19.70 6.25
CA HIS A 25 -8.40 19.88 6.71
C HIS A 25 -8.68 21.31 7.17
N SER A 26 -7.74 21.91 7.91
CA SER A 26 -7.86 23.32 8.38
C SER A 26 -7.99 24.32 7.24
N ASN A 27 -7.50 23.94 6.05
CA ASN A 27 -7.61 24.76 4.84
C ASN A 27 -8.73 24.28 3.89
N GLY A 28 -9.71 23.51 4.39
CA GLY A 28 -10.86 23.03 3.63
C GLY A 28 -10.55 21.95 2.60
N GLY A 29 -9.35 21.34 2.68
CA GLY A 29 -8.92 20.26 1.80
C GLY A 29 -9.37 18.88 2.25
N GLN A 30 -9.15 17.88 1.38
CA GLN A 30 -9.40 16.46 1.65
C GLN A 30 -8.12 15.67 1.40
N VAL A 31 -7.94 14.57 2.13
CA VAL A 31 -6.75 13.71 2.03
C VAL A 31 -7.14 12.34 1.46
N TYR A 32 -6.55 12.00 0.32
CA TYR A 32 -6.65 10.69 -0.29
C TYR A 32 -5.40 9.87 0.07
N MET A 33 -5.58 8.75 0.74
CA MET A 33 -4.50 7.82 1.05
C MET A 33 -4.46 6.69 0.01
N ASP A 34 -3.33 6.56 -0.64
CA ASP A 34 -2.99 5.35 -1.38
C ASP A 34 -2.66 4.23 -0.38
N GLY A 35 -3.54 3.24 -0.32
CA GLY A 35 -3.42 2.08 0.56
C GLY A 35 -2.70 0.89 -0.07
N ALA A 36 -1.92 1.11 -1.13
CA ALA A 36 -1.15 0.05 -1.78
C ALA A 36 -0.20 -0.69 -0.82
N ASN A 37 0.32 0.01 0.18
CA ASN A 37 1.26 -0.51 1.17
C ASN A 37 0.57 -0.94 2.49
N LEU A 38 -0.70 -1.28 2.45
CA LEU A 38 -1.49 -1.67 3.64
C LEU A 38 -0.93 -2.90 4.37
N ASN A 39 -0.15 -3.74 3.70
CA ASN A 39 0.56 -4.87 4.31
C ASN A 39 1.54 -4.49 5.43
N ALA A 40 1.96 -3.23 5.50
CA ALA A 40 2.72 -2.70 6.64
C ALA A 40 1.83 -2.14 7.77
N LEU A 41 0.51 -2.09 7.59
CA LEU A 41 -0.42 -1.42 8.50
C LEU A 41 -1.42 -2.35 9.17
N VAL A 42 -1.79 -3.48 8.54
CA VAL A 42 -2.86 -4.34 9.02
C VAL A 42 -2.60 -4.81 10.45
N GLY A 43 -3.55 -4.50 11.34
CA GLY A 43 -3.44 -4.82 12.77
C GLY A 43 -2.49 -3.93 13.59
N ILE A 44 -1.76 -3.00 12.95
CA ILE A 44 -0.80 -2.09 13.57
C ILE A 44 -1.34 -0.65 13.56
N ALA A 45 -1.72 -0.14 12.40
CA ALA A 45 -2.25 1.21 12.23
C ALA A 45 -3.62 1.19 11.57
N LYS A 46 -4.41 2.22 11.83
CA LYS A 46 -5.79 2.36 11.34
C LYS A 46 -5.91 3.68 10.55
N PRO A 47 -5.94 3.65 9.21
CA PRO A 47 -6.04 4.87 8.40
C PRO A 47 -7.16 5.81 8.83
N GLY A 48 -8.34 5.31 9.11
CA GLY A 48 -9.45 6.14 9.59
C GLY A 48 -9.27 6.83 10.95
N LYS A 49 -8.12 6.62 11.63
CA LYS A 49 -7.80 7.28 12.90
C LYS A 49 -6.71 8.34 12.80
N PHE A 50 -5.92 8.36 11.72
CA PHE A 50 -4.86 9.34 11.56
C PHE A 50 -5.12 10.37 10.45
N GLY A 51 -6.35 10.40 9.90
CA GLY A 51 -6.87 11.55 9.19
C GLY A 51 -7.26 11.40 7.72
N PRO A 52 -6.86 10.39 6.93
CA PRO A 52 -7.29 10.29 5.55
C PRO A 52 -8.82 10.23 5.41
N ASP A 53 -9.35 10.92 4.41
CA ASP A 53 -10.77 10.95 4.08
C ASP A 53 -11.17 9.81 3.14
N VAL A 54 -10.24 9.38 2.30
CA VAL A 54 -10.42 8.27 1.34
C VAL A 54 -9.18 7.39 1.37
N CYS A 55 -9.39 6.08 1.28
CA CYS A 55 -8.33 5.11 1.12
C CYS A 55 -8.74 4.02 0.14
N HIS A 56 -7.97 3.80 -0.91
CA HIS A 56 -8.11 2.59 -1.73
C HIS A 56 -7.23 1.46 -1.21
N ILE A 57 -7.64 0.23 -1.48
CA ILE A 57 -6.96 -0.99 -1.01
C ILE A 57 -6.62 -1.87 -2.21
N ASN A 58 -5.35 -2.24 -2.32
CA ASN A 58 -4.90 -3.21 -3.32
C ASN A 58 -4.98 -4.62 -2.76
N LEU A 59 -6.07 -5.33 -3.08
CA LEU A 59 -6.27 -6.71 -2.63
C LEU A 59 -5.20 -7.67 -3.16
N HIS A 60 -4.66 -7.40 -4.35
CA HIS A 60 -3.58 -8.19 -4.96
C HIS A 60 -2.21 -8.03 -4.29
N LYS A 61 -2.07 -7.11 -3.34
CA LYS A 61 -0.87 -6.96 -2.51
C LYS A 61 -1.08 -7.54 -1.12
N THR A 62 -2.05 -7.01 -0.39
CA THR A 62 -2.25 -7.32 1.03
C THR A 62 -3.18 -8.50 1.28
N PHE A 63 -4.11 -8.81 0.36
CA PHE A 63 -5.20 -9.76 0.57
C PHE A 63 -5.30 -10.86 -0.49
N CYS A 64 -4.17 -11.21 -1.10
CA CYS A 64 -3.93 -12.45 -1.85
C CYS A 64 -4.73 -12.66 -3.14
N ILE A 65 -5.47 -11.70 -3.68
CA ILE A 65 -6.06 -11.91 -5.00
C ILE A 65 -4.97 -11.90 -6.08
N PRO A 66 -5.13 -12.63 -7.19
CA PRO A 66 -4.19 -12.53 -8.31
C PRO A 66 -4.16 -11.12 -8.89
N HIS A 67 -2.95 -10.70 -9.29
CA HIS A 67 -2.70 -9.49 -10.07
C HIS A 67 -2.22 -9.90 -11.46
N GLY A 68 -2.44 -9.10 -12.45
CA GLY A 68 -1.86 -9.28 -13.78
C GLY A 68 -2.57 -10.31 -14.66
N GLY A 69 -2.13 -10.38 -15.90
CA GLY A 69 -2.73 -11.23 -16.93
C GLY A 69 -4.19 -10.90 -17.26
N GLY A 70 -4.67 -9.71 -16.93
CA GLY A 70 -6.08 -9.35 -17.06
C GLY A 70 -6.95 -9.91 -15.94
N GLY A 71 -6.35 -10.18 -14.79
CA GLY A 71 -7.08 -10.62 -13.60
C GLY A 71 -8.23 -9.68 -13.25
N PRO A 72 -9.27 -10.18 -12.55
CA PRO A 72 -10.46 -9.42 -12.27
C PRO A 72 -10.14 -8.15 -11.49
N GLY A 73 -10.66 -7.03 -11.96
CA GLY A 73 -10.51 -5.74 -11.30
C GLY A 73 -11.34 -5.66 -10.04
N MET A 74 -10.69 -5.48 -8.90
CA MET A 74 -11.31 -5.24 -7.61
C MET A 74 -10.39 -4.36 -6.77
N GLY A 75 -10.90 -3.19 -6.39
CA GLY A 75 -10.19 -2.24 -5.55
C GLY A 75 -11.16 -1.59 -4.56
N PRO A 76 -11.31 -2.13 -3.35
CA PRO A 76 -12.17 -1.53 -2.35
C PRO A 76 -11.73 -0.10 -2.02
N ILE A 77 -12.71 0.79 -1.85
CA ILE A 77 -12.55 2.15 -1.38
C ILE A 77 -13.21 2.27 -0.01
N ALA A 78 -12.46 2.75 0.96
CA ALA A 78 -12.99 3.22 2.23
C ALA A 78 -13.03 4.76 2.21
N CYS A 79 -14.11 5.36 2.69
CA CYS A 79 -14.22 6.81 2.78
C CYS A 79 -14.80 7.27 4.11
N ALA A 80 -14.48 8.50 4.51
CA ALA A 80 -15.09 9.18 5.63
C ALA A 80 -16.59 9.46 5.38
N LYS A 81 -17.37 9.54 6.45
CA LYS A 81 -18.83 9.64 6.37
C LYS A 81 -19.33 10.79 5.49
N HIS A 82 -18.67 11.94 5.53
CA HIS A 82 -19.06 13.13 4.76
C HIS A 82 -18.92 12.97 3.25
N LEU A 83 -18.15 11.97 2.79
CA LEU A 83 -17.96 11.66 1.37
C LEU A 83 -18.89 10.56 0.85
N LYS A 84 -19.70 9.94 1.72
CA LYS A 84 -20.58 8.82 1.36
C LYS A 84 -21.49 9.15 0.17
N ASP A 85 -22.08 10.34 0.16
CA ASP A 85 -23.06 10.75 -0.86
C ASP A 85 -22.43 10.99 -2.25
N PHE A 86 -21.11 11.09 -2.31
CA PHE A 86 -20.33 11.31 -3.54
C PHE A 86 -19.77 10.04 -4.14
N LEU A 87 -19.96 8.89 -3.49
CA LEU A 87 -19.51 7.60 -4.01
C LEU A 87 -20.17 7.29 -5.35
N PRO A 88 -19.48 6.55 -6.24
CA PRO A 88 -20.08 6.06 -7.46
C PRO A 88 -21.36 5.29 -7.17
N ASN A 89 -22.35 5.46 -8.02
CA ASN A 89 -23.58 4.69 -7.98
C ASN A 89 -23.65 3.68 -9.15
N HIS A 90 -24.72 2.92 -9.18
CA HIS A 90 -24.98 2.02 -10.29
C HIS A 90 -26.51 1.94 -10.53
N GLN A 91 -26.92 1.89 -11.81
CA GLN A 91 -28.34 1.88 -12.19
C GLN A 91 -29.14 0.73 -11.55
N HIS A 92 -28.50 -0.38 -11.23
CA HIS A 92 -29.12 -1.55 -10.63
C HIS A 92 -29.07 -1.58 -9.09
N LEU A 93 -28.49 -0.55 -8.44
CA LEU A 93 -28.34 -0.48 -6.98
C LEU A 93 -29.00 0.78 -6.43
N ASN A 94 -30.22 0.64 -5.90
CA ASN A 94 -30.92 1.76 -5.30
C ASN A 94 -30.28 2.27 -4.00
N GLU A 95 -29.60 1.40 -3.27
CA GLU A 95 -28.97 1.68 -1.97
C GLU A 95 -27.82 2.69 -2.04
N LEU A 96 -27.22 2.86 -3.21
CA LEU A 96 -26.12 3.79 -3.45
C LEU A 96 -26.54 5.07 -4.17
N LYS A 97 -27.85 5.25 -4.42
CA LYS A 97 -28.35 6.44 -5.11
C LYS A 97 -28.24 7.67 -4.21
N SER A 98 -27.58 8.68 -4.73
CA SER A 98 -27.52 10.03 -4.18
C SER A 98 -27.51 11.01 -5.34
N ASP A 99 -28.18 12.16 -5.19
CA ASP A 99 -28.16 13.22 -6.20
C ASP A 99 -26.77 13.82 -6.41
N LYS A 100 -25.84 13.59 -5.48
CA LYS A 100 -24.45 14.03 -5.54
C LYS A 100 -23.51 12.98 -6.09
N SER A 101 -24.00 11.77 -6.30
CA SER A 101 -23.22 10.63 -6.75
C SER A 101 -22.84 10.79 -8.21
N MET A 102 -21.61 10.46 -8.54
CA MET A 102 -21.22 10.30 -9.94
C MET A 102 -21.79 8.98 -10.48
N GLY A 103 -21.85 8.80 -11.79
CA GLY A 103 -22.39 7.60 -12.44
C GLY A 103 -21.58 6.33 -12.12
N SER A 104 -21.92 5.25 -12.84
CA SER A 104 -21.23 3.97 -12.71
C SER A 104 -19.78 4.07 -13.18
N VAL A 105 -18.86 3.48 -12.42
CA VAL A 105 -17.42 3.42 -12.77
C VAL A 105 -17.03 2.08 -13.39
N SER A 106 -17.91 1.08 -13.35
CA SER A 106 -17.71 -0.24 -13.95
C SER A 106 -19.03 -0.82 -14.44
N ALA A 107 -18.97 -1.77 -15.37
CA ALA A 107 -20.17 -2.42 -15.91
C ALA A 107 -20.92 -3.25 -14.87
N ALA A 108 -20.18 -3.92 -13.97
CA ALA A 108 -20.78 -4.63 -12.84
C ALA A 108 -20.76 -3.74 -11.59
N PRO A 109 -21.83 -3.74 -10.77
CA PRO A 109 -21.95 -2.85 -9.60
C PRO A 109 -20.76 -2.91 -8.64
N TRP A 110 -20.24 -4.11 -8.41
CA TRP A 110 -19.17 -4.40 -7.46
C TRP A 110 -17.89 -4.89 -8.16
N GLY A 111 -17.70 -4.53 -9.43
CA GLY A 111 -16.58 -5.04 -10.22
C GLY A 111 -16.58 -6.58 -10.28
N SER A 112 -15.43 -7.21 -10.18
CA SER A 112 -15.29 -8.68 -10.21
C SER A 112 -15.45 -9.28 -8.81
N ALA A 113 -16.65 -9.15 -8.23
CA ALA A 113 -16.91 -9.48 -6.81
C ALA A 113 -16.61 -10.94 -6.44
N SER A 114 -16.67 -11.88 -7.37
CA SER A 114 -16.37 -13.31 -7.11
C SER A 114 -14.96 -13.53 -6.58
N ILE A 115 -13.99 -12.67 -6.90
CA ILE A 115 -12.62 -12.78 -6.40
C ILE A 115 -12.47 -12.47 -4.91
N LEU A 116 -13.44 -11.80 -4.31
CA LEU A 116 -13.45 -11.45 -2.89
C LEU A 116 -13.44 -12.69 -1.98
N VAL A 117 -13.89 -13.83 -2.48
CA VAL A 117 -13.83 -15.11 -1.75
C VAL A 117 -12.39 -15.47 -1.36
N ILE A 118 -11.40 -15.16 -2.21
CA ILE A 118 -9.99 -15.40 -1.93
C ILE A 118 -9.54 -14.56 -0.73
N SER A 119 -9.81 -13.25 -0.75
CA SER A 119 -9.48 -12.36 0.36
C SER A 119 -10.22 -12.75 1.64
N TRP A 120 -11.49 -13.14 1.53
CA TRP A 120 -12.27 -13.60 2.67
C TRP A 120 -11.67 -14.86 3.31
N MET A 121 -11.31 -15.86 2.51
CA MET A 121 -10.66 -17.08 2.99
C MET A 121 -9.32 -16.77 3.65
N TYR A 122 -8.49 -15.94 3.02
CA TYR A 122 -7.21 -15.52 3.58
C TYR A 122 -7.38 -14.88 4.96
N ILE A 123 -8.30 -13.92 5.08
CA ILE A 123 -8.60 -13.24 6.35
C ILE A 123 -9.11 -14.24 7.41
N LYS A 124 -9.96 -15.19 7.01
CA LYS A 124 -10.48 -16.22 7.92
C LYS A 124 -9.39 -17.19 8.39
N MET A 125 -8.51 -17.62 7.50
CA MET A 125 -7.41 -18.52 7.82
C MET A 125 -6.38 -17.87 8.73
N MET A 126 -6.01 -16.62 8.44
CA MET A 126 -5.02 -15.88 9.23
C MET A 126 -5.54 -15.43 10.58
N GLY A 127 -6.80 -15.01 10.63
CA GLY A 127 -7.39 -14.36 11.79
C GLY A 127 -6.68 -13.04 12.15
N SER A 128 -7.16 -12.37 13.18
CA SER A 128 -6.59 -11.07 13.60
C SER A 128 -5.12 -11.16 14.04
N LYS A 129 -4.77 -12.23 14.73
CA LYS A 129 -3.38 -12.47 15.20
C LYS A 129 -2.44 -12.73 14.02
N GLY A 130 -2.84 -13.58 13.08
CA GLY A 130 -2.02 -13.91 11.91
C GLY A 130 -1.82 -12.72 10.99
N LEU A 131 -2.86 -11.94 10.71
CA LEU A 131 -2.75 -10.73 9.90
C LEU A 131 -1.82 -9.69 10.52
N LYS A 132 -1.92 -9.49 11.85
CA LYS A 132 -0.99 -8.59 12.57
C LYS A 132 0.44 -9.11 12.52
N ALA A 133 0.65 -10.40 12.78
CA ALA A 133 1.97 -11.03 12.72
C ALA A 133 2.59 -10.91 11.32
N ALA A 134 1.81 -11.06 10.25
CA ALA A 134 2.29 -10.88 8.89
C ALA A 134 2.82 -9.46 8.65
N SER A 135 2.11 -8.43 9.14
CA SER A 135 2.59 -7.04 9.06
C SER A 135 3.86 -6.82 9.88
N GLU A 136 3.91 -7.34 11.11
CA GLU A 136 5.09 -7.23 11.99
C GLU A 136 6.31 -7.90 11.37
N VAL A 137 6.14 -9.11 10.82
CA VAL A 137 7.24 -9.86 10.17
C VAL A 137 7.72 -9.15 8.90
N SER A 138 6.83 -8.57 8.09
CA SER A 138 7.25 -7.84 6.89
C SER A 138 8.11 -6.63 7.24
N ILE A 139 7.75 -5.88 8.28
CA ILE A 139 8.54 -4.75 8.78
C ILE A 139 9.87 -5.23 9.37
N LEU A 140 9.85 -6.29 10.16
CA LEU A 140 11.06 -6.88 10.76
C LEU A 140 12.05 -7.35 9.68
N ASN A 141 11.58 -8.05 8.66
CA ASN A 141 12.41 -8.54 7.57
C ASN A 141 13.07 -7.40 6.79
N ALA A 142 12.31 -6.36 6.45
CA ALA A 142 12.86 -5.19 5.76
C ALA A 142 13.95 -4.49 6.58
N ASN A 143 13.72 -4.31 7.87
CA ASN A 143 14.69 -3.71 8.78
C ASN A 143 15.92 -4.61 8.99
N TYR A 144 15.74 -5.92 9.08
CA TYR A 144 16.85 -6.87 9.15
C TYR A 144 17.73 -6.80 7.91
N ILE A 145 17.13 -6.82 6.72
CA ILE A 145 17.84 -6.70 5.44
C ILE A 145 18.55 -5.34 5.35
N ALA A 146 17.84 -4.24 5.64
CA ALA A 146 18.41 -2.90 5.64
C ALA A 146 19.63 -2.82 6.58
N LYS A 147 19.52 -3.35 7.80
CA LYS A 147 20.64 -3.37 8.75
C LYS A 147 21.82 -4.18 8.27
N LYS A 148 21.60 -5.37 7.71
CA LYS A 148 22.67 -6.23 7.18
C LYS A 148 23.37 -5.59 5.98
N LEU A 149 22.61 -4.99 5.09
CA LEU A 149 23.16 -4.39 3.89
C LEU A 149 23.80 -3.02 4.15
N SER A 150 23.37 -2.29 5.18
CA SER A 150 23.94 -0.96 5.51
C SER A 150 25.42 -0.98 5.88
N GLU A 151 25.99 -2.13 6.18
CA GLU A 151 27.43 -2.30 6.41
C GLU A 151 28.24 -2.06 5.13
N LYS A 152 27.65 -2.27 3.95
CA LYS A 152 28.35 -2.18 2.66
C LYS A 152 27.67 -1.25 1.65
N TYR A 153 26.37 -1.03 1.81
CA TYR A 153 25.55 -0.26 0.88
C TYR A 153 24.75 0.79 1.63
N LYS A 154 24.60 1.95 1.03
CA LYS A 154 23.75 3.01 1.59
C LYS A 154 22.28 2.64 1.44
N ILE A 155 21.53 2.64 2.53
CA ILE A 155 20.07 2.65 2.51
C ILE A 155 19.65 4.09 2.17
N LEU A 156 18.88 4.26 1.09
CA LEU A 156 18.63 5.58 0.53
C LEU A 156 17.70 6.42 1.41
N TYR A 157 16.66 5.81 1.94
CA TYR A 157 15.68 6.47 2.79
C TYR A 157 15.42 5.69 4.07
N THR A 158 15.40 6.39 5.18
CA THR A 158 15.04 5.86 6.51
C THR A 158 14.24 6.89 7.29
N GLY A 159 13.47 6.44 8.27
CA GLY A 159 12.90 7.32 9.29
C GLY A 159 13.98 7.89 10.20
N LYS A 160 13.58 8.75 11.16
CA LYS A 160 14.51 9.44 12.09
C LYS A 160 15.38 8.49 12.89
N ASN A 161 14.88 7.30 13.21
CA ASN A 161 15.59 6.29 14.00
C ASN A 161 16.39 5.31 13.12
N GLY A 162 16.56 5.60 11.83
CA GLY A 162 17.27 4.74 10.90
C GLY A 162 16.49 3.49 10.47
N ASN A 163 15.22 3.39 10.81
CA ASN A 163 14.35 2.26 10.45
C ASN A 163 13.59 2.53 9.14
N VAL A 164 13.18 1.44 8.50
CA VAL A 164 12.31 1.42 7.32
C VAL A 164 10.96 0.78 7.65
N ALA A 165 9.99 0.87 6.74
CA ALA A 165 8.71 0.19 6.86
C ALA A 165 8.85 -1.30 6.45
N HIS A 166 8.10 -1.74 5.43
CA HIS A 166 8.10 -3.13 4.93
C HIS A 166 9.02 -3.35 3.73
N GLU A 167 9.73 -2.34 3.30
CA GLU A 167 10.69 -2.36 2.19
C GLU A 167 11.81 -1.36 2.44
N CYS A 168 12.94 -1.51 1.74
CA CYS A 168 14.04 -0.56 1.78
C CYS A 168 14.62 -0.36 0.37
N ILE A 169 15.17 0.82 0.13
CA ILE A 169 15.83 1.15 -1.13
C ILE A 169 17.33 1.23 -0.89
N ILE A 170 18.09 0.43 -1.64
CA ILE A 170 19.55 0.41 -1.61
C ILE A 170 20.08 1.31 -2.71
N ASP A 171 20.96 2.24 -2.37
CA ASP A 171 21.57 3.13 -3.34
C ASP A 171 22.74 2.42 -4.05
N ILE A 172 22.50 2.00 -5.29
CA ILE A 172 23.52 1.34 -6.11
C ILE A 172 24.25 2.28 -7.08
N ARG A 173 23.91 3.58 -7.11
CA ARG A 173 24.54 4.55 -8.02
C ARG A 173 26.08 4.55 -7.92
N PRO A 174 26.68 4.50 -6.71
CA PRO A 174 28.13 4.44 -6.59
C PRO A 174 28.76 3.17 -7.18
N ILE A 175 28.02 2.06 -7.22
CA ILE A 175 28.46 0.81 -7.84
C ILE A 175 28.41 0.98 -9.36
N LYS A 176 27.31 1.47 -9.89
CA LYS A 176 27.11 1.71 -11.32
C LYS A 176 28.18 2.65 -11.89
N GLU A 177 28.50 3.72 -11.18
CA GLU A 177 29.54 4.67 -11.58
C GLU A 177 30.94 4.03 -11.65
N LYS A 178 31.28 3.14 -10.72
CA LYS A 178 32.59 2.52 -10.64
C LYS A 178 32.81 1.31 -11.55
N SER A 179 31.75 0.51 -11.75
CA SER A 179 31.84 -0.80 -12.39
C SER A 179 31.02 -0.95 -13.67
N GLY A 180 30.11 -0.01 -13.94
CA GLY A 180 29.13 -0.13 -15.02
C GLY A 180 28.01 -1.13 -14.74
N ILE A 181 28.00 -1.80 -13.58
CA ILE A 181 26.96 -2.77 -13.20
C ILE A 181 25.65 -2.05 -12.90
N SER A 182 24.60 -2.39 -13.62
CA SER A 182 23.26 -1.81 -13.46
C SER A 182 22.40 -2.54 -12.41
N GLU A 183 21.29 -1.94 -12.06
CA GLU A 183 20.23 -2.55 -11.24
C GLU A 183 19.71 -3.86 -11.85
N GLU A 184 19.54 -3.90 -13.18
CA GLU A 184 19.14 -5.11 -13.90
C GLU A 184 20.16 -6.23 -13.79
N ASP A 185 21.46 -5.91 -13.90
CA ASP A 185 22.54 -6.89 -13.78
C ASP A 185 22.55 -7.51 -12.39
N ILE A 186 22.34 -6.68 -11.35
CA ILE A 186 22.23 -7.15 -9.96
C ILE A 186 21.01 -8.06 -9.80
N ALA A 187 19.87 -7.65 -10.34
CA ALA A 187 18.63 -8.44 -10.27
C ALA A 187 18.78 -9.80 -10.96
N LYS A 188 19.33 -9.81 -12.18
CA LYS A 188 19.62 -11.06 -12.92
C LYS A 188 20.60 -11.96 -12.14
N ARG A 189 21.62 -11.38 -11.54
CA ARG A 189 22.59 -12.14 -10.75
C ARG A 189 22.01 -12.74 -9.49
N LEU A 190 21.09 -12.03 -8.82
CA LEU A 190 20.35 -12.57 -7.69
C LEU A 190 19.49 -13.78 -8.08
N ILE A 191 18.87 -13.75 -9.27
CA ILE A 191 18.12 -14.90 -9.82
C ILE A 191 19.04 -16.12 -10.02
N ASP A 192 20.27 -15.93 -10.51
CA ASP A 192 21.24 -17.01 -10.64
C ASP A 192 21.57 -17.69 -9.30
N TYR A 193 21.50 -16.94 -8.22
CA TYR A 193 21.65 -17.46 -6.85
C TYR A 193 20.35 -17.99 -6.23
N GLY A 194 19.26 -18.05 -6.98
CA GLY A 194 17.98 -18.56 -6.52
C GLY A 194 17.12 -17.58 -5.71
N TYR A 195 17.45 -16.30 -5.76
CA TYR A 195 16.62 -15.26 -5.12
C TYR A 195 15.61 -14.67 -6.10
N HIS A 196 14.39 -14.42 -5.62
CA HIS A 196 13.44 -13.59 -6.35
C HIS A 196 13.89 -12.13 -6.22
N ALA A 197 14.48 -11.63 -7.29
CA ALA A 197 15.08 -10.30 -7.27
C ALA A 197 14.02 -9.20 -7.32
N PRO A 198 14.28 -8.06 -6.67
CA PRO A 198 13.45 -6.85 -6.86
C PRO A 198 13.63 -6.31 -8.29
N THR A 199 12.60 -5.64 -8.75
CA THR A 199 12.59 -4.96 -10.05
C THR A 199 12.76 -3.45 -9.87
#